data_989ab8a4476ea8962d5da10554117700
#
_entry.id   989ab8a4476ea8962d5da10554117700
#
_cell.length_a   1.000
_cell.length_b   1.000
_cell.length_c   1.000
_cell.angle_alpha   90.00
_cell.angle_beta   90.00
_cell.angle_gamma   90.00
#
_symmetry.space_group_name_H-M   'P 1'
#
loop_
_entity.id
_entity.type
_entity.pdbx_description
1 polymer ?
#
loop_
_entity_poly.entity_id
_entity_poly.type
_entity_poly.pdbx_seq_one_letter_code
_entity_poly.pdbx_strand_id
1 'polypeptide(L)'
;MEQTIRADILNSFPPVDQAAVEALLQQEIDSSDVKFIVLDDDPTGVQTVHDISVYTDWSVESIQSGLMEPGKVFYILTNSRGLTAEQTTAVHREISANINAAAKATGKRYLIMSRSDSTLRGHFPLETELLREGMEEAGRH
;
A
#
# COMPACT_ATOMS: atom_id res chain seq x y z
N MET A 1 30.02 12.97 22.78
CA MET A 1 30.84 12.60 21.59
C MET A 1 30.07 11.55 20.83
N GLU A 2 29.61 11.88 19.63
CA GLU A 2 29.02 10.88 18.73
C GLU A 2 30.13 9.88 18.36
N GLN A 3 29.84 8.60 18.59
CA GLN A 3 30.78 7.53 18.23
C GLN A 3 30.59 7.22 16.73
N THR A 4 31.54 7.66 15.92
CA THR A 4 31.53 7.37 14.49
C THR A 4 31.76 5.88 14.27
N ILE A 5 30.79 5.21 13.64
CA ILE A 5 30.88 3.80 13.24
C ILE A 5 31.54 3.74 11.87
N ARG A 6 32.54 2.88 11.71
CA ARG A 6 33.25 2.71 10.43
C ARG A 6 32.39 1.92 9.46
N ALA A 7 32.42 2.30 8.17
CA ALA A 7 31.62 1.64 7.13
C ALA A 7 32.02 0.18 6.90
N ASP A 8 33.25 -0.22 7.27
CA ASP A 8 33.71 -1.60 7.13
C ASP A 8 33.00 -2.60 8.05
N ILE A 9 32.21 -2.14 9.04
CA ILE A 9 31.31 -2.99 9.82
C ILE A 9 30.33 -3.76 8.92
N LEU A 10 29.97 -3.20 7.76
CA LEU A 10 29.09 -3.85 6.80
C LEU A 10 29.68 -5.17 6.27
N ASN A 11 31.02 -5.27 6.24
CA ASN A 11 31.70 -6.50 5.80
C ASN A 11 31.67 -7.62 6.85
N SER A 12 31.22 -7.32 8.07
CA SER A 12 31.07 -8.33 9.14
C SER A 12 29.77 -9.14 9.01
N PHE A 13 28.82 -8.69 8.19
CA PHE A 13 27.59 -9.44 7.94
C PHE A 13 27.85 -10.59 6.96
N PRO A 14 27.18 -11.73 7.14
CA PRO A 14 27.32 -12.84 6.21
C PRO A 14 26.85 -12.41 4.81
N PRO A 15 27.47 -12.91 3.75
CA PRO A 15 27.03 -12.64 2.39
C PRO A 15 25.61 -13.21 2.18
N VAL A 16 24.78 -12.46 1.49
CA VAL A 16 23.45 -12.90 1.11
C VAL A 16 23.54 -13.61 -0.25
N ASP A 17 22.97 -14.79 -0.34
CA ASP A 17 22.78 -15.47 -1.64
C ASP A 17 21.61 -14.77 -2.37
N GLN A 18 21.95 -13.76 -3.16
CA GLN A 18 21.00 -12.95 -3.88
C GLN A 18 20.11 -13.78 -4.83
N ALA A 19 20.71 -14.76 -5.50
CA ALA A 19 19.98 -15.61 -6.45
C ALA A 19 18.92 -16.47 -5.74
N ALA A 20 19.26 -17.02 -4.57
CA ALA A 20 18.31 -17.79 -3.76
C ALA A 20 17.18 -16.91 -3.24
N VAL A 21 17.46 -15.68 -2.81
CA VAL A 21 16.44 -14.71 -2.34
C VAL A 21 15.50 -14.32 -3.49
N GLU A 22 16.03 -14.01 -4.66
CA GLU A 22 15.23 -13.66 -5.84
C GLU A 22 14.35 -14.82 -6.29
N ALA A 23 14.87 -16.03 -6.32
CA ALA A 23 14.10 -17.22 -6.68
C ALA A 23 12.93 -17.46 -5.70
N LEU A 24 13.20 -17.34 -4.39
CA LEU A 24 12.16 -17.47 -3.37
C LEU A 24 11.11 -16.37 -3.48
N LEU A 25 11.52 -15.12 -3.67
CA LEU A 25 10.60 -13.99 -3.86
C LEU A 25 9.69 -14.23 -5.07
N GLN A 26 10.26 -14.66 -6.21
CA GLN A 26 9.47 -14.92 -7.41
C GLN A 26 8.47 -16.07 -7.18
N GLN A 27 8.89 -17.14 -6.50
CA GLN A 27 7.99 -18.23 -6.13
C GLN A 27 6.82 -17.76 -5.27
N GLU A 28 7.07 -16.90 -4.26
CA GLU A 28 6.02 -16.36 -3.40
C GLU A 28 5.07 -15.44 -4.18
N ILE A 29 5.60 -14.59 -5.06
CA ILE A 29 4.79 -13.73 -5.94
C ILE A 29 3.88 -14.58 -6.83
N ASP A 30 4.40 -15.62 -7.46
CA ASP A 30 3.65 -16.46 -8.40
C ASP A 30 2.59 -17.31 -7.70
N SER A 31 2.86 -17.75 -6.48
CA SER A 31 1.93 -18.55 -5.67
C SER A 31 0.80 -17.74 -5.04
N SER A 32 0.98 -16.44 -4.86
CA SER A 32 0.00 -15.55 -4.22
C SER A 32 -1.04 -15.05 -5.20
N ASP A 33 -2.32 -15.05 -4.81
CA ASP A 33 -3.44 -14.40 -5.52
C ASP A 33 -3.83 -13.06 -4.89
N VAL A 34 -3.09 -12.61 -3.88
CA VAL A 34 -3.34 -11.35 -3.16
C VAL A 34 -2.94 -10.16 -4.02
N LYS A 35 -3.83 -9.17 -4.08
CA LYS A 35 -3.56 -7.85 -4.68
C LYS A 35 -3.11 -6.86 -3.61
N PHE A 36 -2.11 -6.08 -3.92
CA PHE A 36 -1.68 -4.97 -3.07
C PHE A 36 -2.30 -3.67 -3.56
N ILE A 37 -3.07 -3.02 -2.71
CA ILE A 37 -3.67 -1.71 -2.95
C ILE A 37 -2.85 -0.69 -2.17
N VAL A 38 -2.13 0.16 -2.87
CA VAL A 38 -1.30 1.18 -2.23
C VAL A 38 -2.06 2.50 -2.21
N LEU A 39 -2.34 3.02 -1.02
CA LEU A 39 -2.93 4.35 -0.86
C LEU A 39 -1.80 5.36 -0.69
N ASP A 40 -1.75 6.33 -1.59
CA ASP A 40 -0.70 7.34 -1.65
C ASP A 40 -1.28 8.73 -1.38
N ASP A 41 -0.75 9.41 -0.38
CA ASP A 41 -1.23 10.71 0.07
C ASP A 41 -0.71 11.88 -0.78
N ASP A 42 0.24 11.62 -1.67
CA ASP A 42 0.94 12.62 -2.46
C ASP A 42 1.38 12.05 -3.82
N PRO A 43 1.20 12.78 -4.94
CA PRO A 43 1.52 12.26 -6.28
C PRO A 43 3.01 11.94 -6.50
N THR A 44 3.88 12.28 -5.57
CA THR A 44 5.31 11.94 -5.66
C THR A 44 5.61 10.52 -5.20
N GLY A 45 4.66 9.82 -4.58
CA GLY A 45 4.83 8.47 -4.06
C GLY A 45 5.15 7.41 -5.10
N VAL A 46 4.66 7.60 -6.33
CA VAL A 46 4.85 6.67 -7.44
C VAL A 46 6.15 6.88 -8.23
N GLN A 47 6.98 7.84 -7.86
CA GLN A 47 8.20 8.17 -8.61
C GLN A 47 9.24 7.04 -8.69
N THR A 48 9.16 6.07 -7.80
CA THR A 48 10.12 4.96 -7.69
C THR A 48 9.63 3.66 -8.34
N VAL A 49 8.44 3.68 -8.93
CA VAL A 49 7.83 2.51 -9.58
C VAL A 49 7.52 2.80 -11.04
N HIS A 50 7.41 1.75 -11.85
CA HIS A 50 7.04 1.85 -13.27
C HIS A 50 6.08 0.71 -13.63
N ASP A 51 5.35 0.88 -14.74
CA ASP A 51 4.39 -0.10 -15.26
C ASP A 51 3.30 -0.51 -14.26
N ILE A 52 2.92 0.44 -13.38
CA ILE A 52 1.89 0.26 -12.36
C ILE A 52 0.78 1.29 -12.59
N SER A 53 -0.48 0.83 -12.55
CA SER A 53 -1.63 1.70 -12.66
C SER A 53 -1.80 2.56 -11.41
N VAL A 54 -2.10 3.83 -11.63
CA VAL A 54 -2.43 4.81 -10.59
C VAL A 54 -3.83 5.34 -10.85
N TYR A 55 -4.75 5.02 -9.96
CA TYR A 55 -6.11 5.52 -10.00
C TYR A 55 -6.20 6.84 -9.24
N THR A 56 -6.84 7.82 -9.84
CA THR A 56 -7.06 9.16 -9.25
C THR A 56 -8.48 9.33 -8.71
N ASP A 57 -9.26 8.29 -8.76
CA ASP A 57 -10.55 8.14 -8.11
C ASP A 57 -10.62 6.77 -7.42
N TRP A 58 -11.57 6.61 -6.53
CA TRP A 58 -11.77 5.39 -5.74
C TRP A 58 -13.19 4.85 -5.84
N SER A 59 -13.85 5.07 -6.97
CA SER A 59 -15.12 4.41 -7.26
C SER A 59 -14.99 2.88 -7.20
N VAL A 60 -16.08 2.21 -6.92
CA VAL A 60 -16.07 0.74 -6.88
C VAL A 60 -15.60 0.17 -8.22
N GLU A 61 -15.99 0.79 -9.33
CA GLU A 61 -15.62 0.41 -10.69
C GLU A 61 -14.12 0.54 -10.95
N SER A 62 -13.51 1.65 -10.53
CA SER A 62 -12.05 1.87 -10.66
C SER A 62 -11.28 0.85 -9.82
N ILE A 63 -11.71 0.60 -8.59
CA ILE A 63 -11.06 -0.41 -7.73
C ILE A 63 -11.23 -1.82 -8.30
N GLN A 64 -12.41 -2.17 -8.84
CA GLN A 64 -12.61 -3.46 -9.52
C GLN A 64 -11.65 -3.61 -10.70
N SER A 65 -11.47 -2.56 -11.49
CA SER A 65 -10.51 -2.55 -12.60
C SER A 65 -9.09 -2.85 -12.11
N GLY A 66 -8.63 -2.16 -11.08
CA GLY A 66 -7.31 -2.42 -10.47
C GLY A 66 -7.16 -3.84 -9.90
N LEU A 67 -8.20 -4.35 -9.25
CA LEU A 67 -8.20 -5.73 -8.73
C LEU A 67 -8.12 -6.79 -9.84
N MET A 68 -8.62 -6.49 -11.02
CA MET A 68 -8.66 -7.42 -12.16
C MET A 68 -7.45 -7.30 -13.10
N GLU A 69 -6.61 -6.29 -12.95
CA GLU A 69 -5.36 -6.17 -13.71
C GLU A 69 -4.42 -7.37 -13.51
N PRO A 70 -3.56 -7.70 -14.48
CA PRO A 70 -2.60 -8.80 -14.35
C PRO A 70 -1.59 -8.58 -13.23
N GLY A 71 -1.15 -7.33 -13.02
CA GLY A 71 -0.17 -6.95 -12.01
C GLY A 71 -0.63 -7.26 -10.59
N LYS A 72 0.31 -7.37 -9.66
CA LYS A 72 0.01 -7.64 -8.23
C LYS A 72 -0.29 -6.37 -7.45
N VAL A 73 0.08 -5.20 -7.96
CA VAL A 73 0.04 -3.91 -7.27
C VAL A 73 -0.66 -2.88 -8.13
N PHE A 74 -1.50 -2.05 -7.53
CA PHE A 74 -1.95 -0.80 -8.11
C PHE A 74 -2.06 0.27 -7.03
N TYR A 75 -2.04 1.53 -7.44
CA TYR A 75 -2.09 2.67 -6.55
C TYR A 75 -3.44 3.39 -6.65
N ILE A 76 -3.86 3.96 -5.52
CA ILE A 76 -4.94 4.94 -5.44
C ILE A 76 -4.34 6.21 -4.85
N LEU A 77 -4.35 7.29 -5.62
CA LEU A 77 -3.87 8.59 -5.19
C LEU A 77 -4.98 9.32 -4.44
N THR A 78 -4.83 9.46 -3.14
CA THR A 78 -5.82 10.09 -2.26
C THR A 78 -5.65 11.61 -2.15
N ASN A 79 -4.42 12.11 -2.36
CA ASN A 79 -4.02 13.50 -2.07
C ASN A 79 -4.35 13.97 -0.64
N SER A 80 -4.48 13.04 0.30
CA SER A 80 -4.91 13.31 1.67
C SER A 80 -3.95 14.20 2.45
N ARG A 81 -2.68 14.28 2.06
CA ARG A 81 -1.71 15.20 2.67
C ARG A 81 -2.15 16.66 2.65
N GLY A 82 -2.91 17.08 1.63
CA GLY A 82 -3.45 18.42 1.48
C GLY A 82 -4.81 18.65 2.16
N LEU A 83 -5.41 17.61 2.74
CA LEU A 83 -6.74 17.64 3.34
C LEU A 83 -6.69 17.96 4.84
N THR A 84 -7.82 18.36 5.41
CA THR A 84 -8.00 18.40 6.87
C THR A 84 -8.20 16.97 7.41
N ALA A 85 -8.01 16.76 8.70
CA ALA A 85 -8.26 15.47 9.33
C ALA A 85 -9.70 14.98 9.13
N GLU A 86 -10.68 15.88 9.13
CA GLU A 86 -12.08 15.56 8.90
C GLU A 86 -12.32 15.08 7.45
N GLN A 87 -11.75 15.79 6.48
CA GLN A 87 -11.82 15.41 5.07
C GLN A 87 -11.10 14.07 4.81
N THR A 88 -9.92 13.88 5.39
CA THR A 88 -9.16 12.63 5.33
C THR A 88 -9.96 11.47 5.90
N THR A 89 -10.67 11.70 7.03
CA THR A 89 -11.55 10.69 7.63
C THR A 89 -12.67 10.28 6.66
N ALA A 90 -13.34 11.24 6.04
CA ALA A 90 -14.41 10.95 5.09
C ALA A 90 -13.91 10.16 3.88
N VAL A 91 -12.80 10.60 3.28
CA VAL A 91 -12.17 9.95 2.13
C VAL A 91 -11.73 8.50 2.45
N HIS A 92 -11.04 8.27 3.57
CA HIS A 92 -10.56 6.93 3.91
C HIS A 92 -11.69 5.95 4.27
N ARG A 93 -12.77 6.42 4.89
CA ARG A 93 -13.96 5.60 5.10
C ARG A 93 -14.63 5.20 3.80
N GLU A 94 -14.77 6.15 2.87
CA GLU A 94 -15.33 5.87 1.54
C GLU A 94 -14.46 4.88 0.77
N ILE A 95 -13.13 5.10 0.72
CA ILE A 95 -12.17 4.18 0.08
C ILE A 95 -12.30 2.77 0.67
N SER A 96 -12.28 2.65 2.00
CA SER A 96 -12.38 1.35 2.67
C SER A 96 -13.67 0.63 2.33
N ALA A 97 -14.82 1.32 2.34
CA ALA A 97 -16.10 0.75 1.96
C ALA A 97 -16.11 0.29 0.49
N ASN A 98 -15.56 1.10 -0.42
CA ASN A 98 -15.50 0.80 -1.86
C ASN A 98 -14.54 -0.35 -2.17
N ILE A 99 -13.39 -0.44 -1.46
CA ILE A 99 -12.48 -1.60 -1.57
C ILE A 99 -13.20 -2.89 -1.15
N ASN A 100 -13.91 -2.86 -0.03
CA ASN A 100 -14.65 -4.02 0.44
C ASN A 100 -15.75 -4.46 -0.56
N ALA A 101 -16.48 -3.50 -1.12
CA ALA A 101 -17.50 -3.77 -2.14
C ALA A 101 -16.89 -4.36 -3.41
N ALA A 102 -15.81 -3.77 -3.92
CA ALA A 102 -15.10 -4.23 -5.11
C ALA A 102 -14.49 -5.63 -4.92
N ALA A 103 -13.85 -5.88 -3.78
CA ALA A 103 -13.27 -7.17 -3.46
C ALA A 103 -14.33 -8.27 -3.33
N LYS A 104 -15.49 -7.96 -2.74
CA LYS A 104 -16.63 -8.88 -2.67
C LYS A 104 -17.17 -9.22 -4.07
N ALA A 105 -17.28 -8.23 -4.94
CA ALA A 105 -17.79 -8.41 -6.29
C ALA A 105 -16.83 -9.20 -7.20
N THR A 106 -15.53 -9.02 -7.05
CA THR A 106 -14.49 -9.68 -7.86
C THR A 106 -14.01 -11.01 -7.28
N GLY A 107 -14.30 -11.30 -6.01
CA GLY A 107 -13.78 -12.45 -5.28
C GLY A 107 -12.27 -12.38 -5.01
N LYS A 108 -11.63 -11.23 -5.24
CA LYS A 108 -10.18 -11.05 -5.06
C LYS A 108 -9.83 -10.83 -3.60
N ARG A 109 -8.72 -11.44 -3.18
CA ARG A 109 -8.07 -11.12 -1.91
C ARG A 109 -7.19 -9.89 -2.09
N TYR A 110 -7.09 -9.07 -1.07
CA TYR A 110 -6.26 -7.87 -1.11
C TYR A 110 -5.57 -7.60 0.22
N LEU A 111 -4.54 -6.78 0.15
CA LEU A 111 -3.87 -6.16 1.28
C LEU A 111 -3.71 -4.67 0.98
N ILE A 112 -4.01 -3.82 1.96
CA ILE A 112 -3.84 -2.38 1.82
C ILE A 112 -2.49 -1.98 2.40
N MET A 113 -1.76 -1.17 1.66
CA MET A 113 -0.52 -0.53 2.10
C MET A 113 -0.74 0.98 2.15
N SER A 114 -0.61 1.60 3.31
CA SER A 114 -0.58 3.04 3.43
C SER A 114 0.83 3.54 3.08
N ARG A 115 0.93 4.33 2.03
CA ARG A 115 2.14 5.03 1.60
C ARG A 115 2.01 6.52 1.92
N SER A 116 1.52 6.81 3.12
CA SER A 116 1.29 8.17 3.60
C SER A 116 2.45 8.65 4.46
N ASP A 117 2.63 9.96 4.51
CA ASP A 117 3.64 10.59 5.37
C ASP A 117 3.30 10.33 6.84
N SER A 118 4.16 9.62 7.55
CA SER A 118 4.02 9.29 8.96
C SER A 118 4.59 10.36 9.90
N THR A 119 4.97 11.51 9.35
CA THR A 119 5.58 12.61 10.09
C THR A 119 4.62 13.81 10.21
N LEU A 120 5.15 15.02 10.20
CA LEU A 120 4.37 16.24 10.45
C LEU A 120 3.41 16.64 9.31
N ARG A 121 3.55 16.08 8.11
CA ARG A 121 2.77 16.47 6.94
C ARG A 121 1.59 15.56 6.65
N GLY A 122 1.60 14.34 7.18
CA GLY A 122 0.56 13.35 6.96
C GLY A 122 -0.43 13.26 8.13
N HIS A 123 -1.38 12.33 8.00
CA HIS A 123 -2.44 12.09 8.98
C HIS A 123 -2.25 10.75 9.74
N PHE A 124 -1.00 10.27 9.87
CA PHE A 124 -0.72 9.09 10.69
C PHE A 124 -0.97 9.39 12.18
N PRO A 125 -1.60 8.49 12.97
CA PRO A 125 -2.10 7.16 12.59
C PRO A 125 -3.55 7.14 12.07
N LEU A 126 -4.20 8.28 11.90
CA LEU A 126 -5.63 8.37 11.55
C LEU A 126 -5.98 7.51 10.32
N GLU A 127 -5.21 7.65 9.23
CA GLU A 127 -5.47 6.95 7.97
C GLU A 127 -5.39 5.43 8.15
N THR A 128 -4.36 4.94 8.84
CA THR A 128 -4.16 3.51 9.07
C THR A 128 -5.22 2.92 9.99
N GLU A 129 -5.66 3.66 11.01
CA GLU A 129 -6.73 3.22 11.92
C GLU A 129 -8.08 3.11 11.19
N LEU A 130 -8.43 4.08 10.36
CA LEU A 130 -9.67 4.03 9.57
C LEU A 130 -9.70 2.84 8.60
N LEU A 131 -8.57 2.53 7.97
CA LEU A 131 -8.46 1.36 7.09
C LEU A 131 -8.56 0.05 7.87
N ARG A 132 -7.92 -0.03 9.06
CA ARG A 132 -8.04 -1.18 9.95
C ARG A 132 -9.47 -1.40 10.38
N GLU A 133 -10.16 -0.34 10.85
CA GLU A 133 -11.58 -0.39 11.25
C GLU A 133 -12.45 -0.96 10.10
N GLY A 134 -12.30 -0.43 8.89
CA GLY A 134 -13.09 -0.89 7.75
C GLY A 134 -12.77 -2.33 7.31
N MET A 135 -11.54 -2.81 7.51
CA MET A 135 -11.21 -4.22 7.27
C MET A 135 -11.85 -5.14 8.33
N GLU A 136 -11.81 -4.75 9.60
CA GLU A 136 -12.44 -5.49 10.70
C GLU A 136 -13.97 -5.57 10.55
N GLU A 137 -14.63 -4.47 10.15
CA GLU A 137 -16.07 -4.44 9.85
C GLU A 137 -16.43 -5.41 8.70
N ALA A 138 -15.52 -5.63 7.76
CA ALA A 138 -15.68 -6.61 6.69
C ALA A 138 -15.31 -8.06 7.12
N GLY A 139 -15.02 -8.30 8.41
CA GLY A 139 -14.64 -9.61 8.95
C GLY A 139 -13.24 -10.06 8.53
N ARG A 140 -12.33 -9.12 8.25
CA ARG A 140 -10.93 -9.37 7.90
C ARG A 140 -10.03 -8.95 9.06
N HIS A 141 -9.15 -9.83 9.49
CA HIS A 141 -8.23 -9.62 10.62
C HIS A 141 -6.79 -9.85 10.20
#